data_c9821a4620b672a6e4ff2a240bf00276
#
_entry.id   c9821a4620b672a6e4ff2a240bf00276
#
_cell.length_a   1.000
_cell.length_b   1.000
_cell.length_c   1.000
_cell.angle_alpha   90.00
_cell.angle_beta   90.00
_cell.angle_gamma   90.00
#
_symmetry.space_group_name_H-M   'P 1'
#
loop_
_entity.id
_entity.type
_entity.pdbx_description
1 polymer ?
#
loop_
_entity_poly.entity_id
_entity_poly.type
_entity_poly.pdbx_seq_one_letter_code
_entity_poly.pdbx_strand_id
1 'polypeptide(L)'
;VQVGNDASMTEPNTRATEIELYEGLEASSQNCWPSVNFDIGAVNNFFSPLIPAAFYYKTFMWPANFWKLYEYFIRKSAGLGKSPTEPDKDIYDHRYLHCDVLVVGGGISGIIAAKTAAKNNFNTLLIDDKNILGGTTLFQENECFKINNSYSNEWLKKEIETLKSLKNLTIKTRTSLAAYHNYNYLLARENLTDHLGAHERKGKIRQRLLKIRAKKVVIATGAIERPLIFSNNDR
;
A
#
# COMPACT_ATOMS: atom_id res chain seq x y z
N VAL A 1 1.47 9.53 -7.43
CA VAL A 1 2.52 9.47 -8.47
C VAL A 1 2.15 8.45 -9.54
N GLN A 2 2.74 8.58 -10.71
CA GLN A 2 2.75 7.59 -11.76
C GLN A 2 4.10 6.88 -11.73
N VAL A 3 4.10 5.56 -11.72
CA VAL A 3 5.30 4.73 -11.68
C VAL A 3 5.53 4.10 -13.04
N GLY A 4 6.80 4.11 -13.50
CA GLY A 4 7.21 3.57 -14.78
C GLY A 4 6.91 4.49 -15.97
N ASN A 5 7.71 4.34 -17.00
CA ASN A 5 7.61 5.10 -18.26
C ASN A 5 7.24 4.23 -19.46
N ASP A 6 7.22 2.91 -19.30
CA ASP A 6 6.84 1.97 -20.38
C ASP A 6 5.32 2.00 -20.58
N ALA A 7 4.89 2.12 -21.82
CA ALA A 7 3.47 2.18 -22.20
C ALA A 7 2.63 0.97 -21.74
N SER A 8 3.27 -0.18 -21.50
CA SER A 8 2.63 -1.41 -21.02
C SER A 8 2.70 -1.60 -19.51
N MET A 9 3.63 -0.93 -18.81
CA MET A 9 3.90 -1.16 -17.37
C MET A 9 3.73 0.09 -16.50
N THR A 10 3.12 1.13 -17.04
CA THR A 10 2.85 2.37 -16.31
C THR A 10 1.72 2.18 -15.31
N GLU A 11 1.95 2.50 -14.04
CA GLU A 11 0.94 2.48 -12.99
C GLU A 11 0.59 3.89 -12.54
N PRO A 12 -0.59 4.41 -12.94
CA PRO A 12 -1.06 5.71 -12.49
C PRO A 12 -1.66 5.63 -11.08
N ASN A 13 -1.75 6.80 -10.44
CA ASN A 13 -2.45 6.99 -9.16
C ASN A 13 -1.90 6.15 -8.00
N THR A 14 -0.64 5.79 -8.06
CA THR A 14 0.01 5.03 -6.99
C THR A 14 0.40 5.96 -5.84
N ARG A 15 0.16 5.54 -4.61
CA ARG A 15 0.62 6.28 -3.43
C ARG A 15 2.11 6.08 -3.24
N ALA A 16 2.86 7.16 -3.12
CA ALA A 16 4.32 7.11 -2.95
C ALA A 16 4.75 6.30 -1.72
N THR A 17 3.94 6.29 -0.67
CA THR A 17 4.20 5.56 0.59
C THR A 17 3.96 4.05 0.49
N GLU A 18 3.37 3.56 -0.60
CA GLU A 18 3.06 2.14 -0.82
C GLU A 18 4.05 1.45 -1.77
N ILE A 19 4.99 2.22 -2.34
CA ILE A 19 5.98 1.70 -3.29
C ILE A 19 7.26 1.36 -2.53
N GLU A 20 7.73 0.13 -2.67
CA GLU A 20 9.06 -0.26 -2.21
C GLU A 20 10.09 0.27 -3.22
N LEU A 21 11.11 0.98 -2.72
CA LEU A 21 12.15 1.56 -3.56
C LEU A 21 13.09 0.48 -4.08
N TYR A 22 13.45 0.57 -5.36
CA TYR A 22 14.44 -0.26 -6.00
C TYR A 22 15.28 0.58 -6.98
N GLU A 23 16.45 0.07 -7.34
CA GLU A 23 17.32 0.74 -8.29
C GLU A 23 16.67 0.86 -9.66
N GLY A 24 16.71 2.08 -10.26
CA GLY A 24 16.08 2.36 -11.53
C GLY A 24 14.57 2.62 -11.46
N LEU A 25 14.00 2.80 -10.24
CA LEU A 25 12.60 3.20 -10.10
C LEU A 25 12.39 4.61 -10.70
N GLU A 26 11.50 4.69 -11.67
CA GLU A 26 11.07 5.95 -12.24
C GLU A 26 9.67 6.30 -11.77
N ALA A 27 9.52 7.49 -11.19
CA ALA A 27 8.25 8.01 -10.72
C ALA A 27 8.07 9.46 -11.17
N SER A 28 6.90 9.77 -11.70
CA SER A 28 6.54 11.13 -12.13
C SER A 28 5.38 11.69 -11.35
N SER A 29 5.39 13.02 -11.15
CA SER A 29 4.25 13.72 -10.57
C SER A 29 3.09 13.77 -11.55
N GLN A 30 1.86 13.69 -11.02
CA GLN A 30 0.63 13.77 -11.79
C GLN A 30 -0.12 15.10 -11.60
N ASN A 31 0.24 15.87 -10.56
CA ASN A 31 -0.45 17.11 -10.17
C ASN A 31 0.25 18.37 -10.62
N CYS A 32 1.48 18.29 -11.11
CA CYS A 32 2.29 19.46 -11.46
C CYS A 32 2.37 19.61 -12.97
N TRP A 33 2.31 20.85 -13.47
CA TRP A 33 2.50 21.15 -14.87
C TRP A 33 3.14 22.53 -15.05
N PRO A 34 4.24 22.66 -15.85
CA PRO A 34 4.94 21.60 -16.59
C PRO A 34 5.89 20.75 -15.74
N SER A 35 6.28 21.18 -14.53
CA SER A 35 7.20 20.43 -13.67
C SER A 35 6.92 20.67 -12.18
N VAL A 36 7.52 19.85 -11.32
CA VAL A 36 7.44 20.02 -9.86
C VAL A 36 8.05 21.34 -9.39
N ASN A 37 9.13 21.78 -10.05
CA ASN A 37 9.82 23.04 -9.70
C ASN A 37 9.10 24.29 -10.21
N PHE A 38 8.26 24.14 -11.22
CA PHE A 38 7.50 25.24 -11.79
C PHE A 38 6.11 24.73 -12.17
N ASP A 39 5.17 24.90 -11.25
CA ASP A 39 3.80 24.43 -11.40
C ASP A 39 2.84 25.62 -11.65
N ILE A 40 2.39 25.76 -12.88
CA ILE A 40 1.39 26.78 -13.26
C ILE A 40 0.05 26.46 -12.61
N GLY A 41 -0.26 25.18 -12.32
CA GLY A 41 -1.47 24.76 -11.62
C GLY A 41 -1.60 25.35 -10.21
N ALA A 42 -0.50 25.79 -9.60
CA ALA A 42 -0.49 26.47 -8.30
C ALA A 42 -1.30 27.79 -8.30
N VAL A 43 -1.56 28.39 -9.46
CA VAL A 43 -2.45 29.55 -9.58
C VAL A 43 -3.87 29.24 -9.07
N ASN A 44 -4.33 27.99 -9.18
CA ASN A 44 -5.63 27.57 -8.66
C ASN A 44 -5.76 27.77 -7.14
N ASN A 45 -4.64 27.77 -6.40
CA ASN A 45 -4.65 28.03 -4.96
C ASN A 45 -5.09 29.46 -4.62
N PHE A 46 -4.69 30.39 -5.46
CA PHE A 46 -5.11 31.80 -5.30
C PHE A 46 -6.63 31.96 -5.45
N PHE A 47 -7.24 31.13 -6.29
CA PHE A 47 -8.68 31.11 -6.52
C PHE A 47 -9.45 30.16 -5.58
N SER A 48 -8.77 29.45 -4.69
CA SER A 48 -9.40 28.47 -3.79
C SER A 48 -10.55 29.03 -2.94
N PRO A 49 -10.54 30.27 -2.44
CA PRO A 49 -11.67 30.84 -1.72
C PRO A 49 -12.94 31.02 -2.56
N LEU A 50 -12.78 31.12 -3.89
CA LEU A 50 -13.88 31.28 -4.84
C LEU A 50 -14.42 29.94 -5.34
N ILE A 51 -13.74 28.82 -5.00
CA ILE A 51 -14.07 27.47 -5.45
C ILE A 51 -14.60 26.66 -4.26
N PRO A 52 -15.91 26.78 -3.90
CA PRO A 52 -16.46 26.00 -2.82
C PRO A 52 -16.55 24.51 -3.21
N ALA A 53 -16.66 23.63 -2.23
CA ALA A 53 -16.69 22.17 -2.42
C ALA A 53 -17.72 21.66 -3.44
N ALA A 54 -18.81 22.42 -3.66
CA ALA A 54 -19.83 22.07 -4.65
C ALA A 54 -19.64 22.74 -6.03
N PHE A 55 -18.57 23.51 -6.22
CA PHE A 55 -18.32 24.27 -7.45
C PHE A 55 -18.35 23.38 -8.70
N TYR A 56 -17.68 22.29 -8.65
CA TYR A 56 -17.53 21.35 -9.75
C TYR A 56 -18.87 20.73 -10.19
N TYR A 57 -19.78 20.42 -9.26
CA TYR A 57 -21.12 19.88 -9.60
C TYR A 57 -22.02 20.87 -10.29
N LYS A 58 -21.88 22.17 -10.02
CA LYS A 58 -22.74 23.20 -10.60
C LYS A 58 -22.17 23.80 -11.88
N THR A 59 -20.87 24.05 -11.91
CA THR A 59 -20.23 24.82 -12.98
C THR A 59 -20.08 24.04 -14.28
N PHE A 60 -19.81 22.73 -14.20
CA PHE A 60 -19.51 21.91 -15.36
C PHE A 60 -20.70 21.09 -15.90
N MET A 61 -21.90 21.30 -15.34
CA MET A 61 -23.10 20.61 -15.84
C MET A 61 -23.75 21.31 -17.04
N TRP A 62 -23.40 22.54 -17.30
CA TRP A 62 -23.96 23.31 -18.42
C TRP A 62 -22.89 24.07 -19.20
N PRO A 63 -22.88 24.05 -20.55
CA PRO A 63 -23.73 23.19 -21.38
C PRO A 63 -23.29 21.72 -21.35
N ALA A 64 -24.23 20.79 -21.31
CA ALA A 64 -23.96 19.35 -21.18
C ALA A 64 -23.11 18.79 -22.33
N ASN A 65 -23.21 19.37 -23.51
CA ASN A 65 -22.41 18.93 -24.69
C ASN A 65 -20.90 19.12 -24.53
N PHE A 66 -20.47 20.00 -23.61
CA PHE A 66 -19.07 20.26 -23.34
C PHE A 66 -18.46 19.35 -22.24
N TRP A 67 -19.24 18.40 -21.70
CA TRP A 67 -18.79 17.53 -20.62
C TRP A 67 -17.46 16.84 -20.94
N LYS A 68 -17.27 16.30 -22.13
CA LYS A 68 -16.01 15.64 -22.52
C LYS A 68 -14.79 16.56 -22.46
N LEU A 69 -14.98 17.85 -22.78
CA LEU A 69 -13.94 18.85 -22.66
C LEU A 69 -13.66 19.20 -21.20
N TYR A 70 -14.72 19.41 -20.43
CA TYR A 70 -14.60 19.69 -18.99
C TYR A 70 -13.94 18.53 -18.26
N GLU A 71 -14.34 17.30 -18.53
CA GLU A 71 -13.77 16.09 -17.94
C GLU A 71 -12.25 16.01 -18.18
N TYR A 72 -11.79 16.32 -19.36
CA TYR A 72 -10.35 16.32 -19.69
C TYR A 72 -9.58 17.28 -18.79
N PHE A 73 -10.04 18.51 -18.62
CA PHE A 73 -9.39 19.49 -17.76
C PHE A 73 -9.49 19.14 -16.28
N ILE A 74 -10.65 18.67 -15.85
CA ILE A 74 -10.88 18.24 -14.46
C ILE A 74 -9.94 17.07 -14.10
N ARG A 75 -9.85 16.05 -14.95
CA ARG A 75 -8.94 14.93 -14.75
C ARG A 75 -7.49 15.37 -14.62
N LYS A 76 -7.06 16.27 -15.50
CA LYS A 76 -5.70 16.81 -15.48
C LYS A 76 -5.44 17.63 -14.22
N SER A 77 -6.37 18.47 -13.81
CA SER A 77 -6.27 19.29 -12.59
C SER A 77 -6.35 18.43 -11.31
N ALA A 78 -7.10 17.34 -11.33
CA ALA A 78 -7.17 16.39 -10.23
C ALA A 78 -5.92 15.49 -10.13
N GLY A 79 -4.98 15.60 -11.05
CA GLY A 79 -3.76 14.79 -11.05
C GLY A 79 -4.02 13.30 -11.31
N LEU A 80 -5.10 12.96 -12.02
CA LEU A 80 -5.33 11.59 -12.47
C LEU A 80 -4.37 11.22 -13.59
N GLY A 81 -3.61 10.15 -13.40
CA GLY A 81 -2.65 9.66 -14.36
C GLY A 81 -3.27 9.07 -15.62
N LYS A 82 -2.42 8.63 -16.52
CA LYS A 82 -2.82 7.99 -17.78
C LYS A 82 -2.76 6.48 -17.62
N SER A 83 -3.82 5.79 -18.02
CA SER A 83 -3.81 4.33 -18.12
C SER A 83 -2.77 3.86 -19.15
N PRO A 84 -2.20 2.66 -18.96
CA PRO A 84 -1.39 2.00 -19.99
C PRO A 84 -2.12 1.94 -21.33
N THR A 85 -1.38 2.12 -22.42
CA THR A 85 -1.92 2.08 -23.80
C THR A 85 -1.63 0.75 -24.50
N GLU A 86 -0.71 -0.03 -23.95
CA GLU A 86 -0.36 -1.37 -24.43
C GLU A 86 -0.82 -2.44 -23.45
N PRO A 87 -1.02 -3.68 -23.88
CA PRO A 87 -1.33 -4.80 -23.00
C PRO A 87 -0.24 -5.00 -21.95
N ASP A 88 -0.66 -5.31 -20.73
CA ASP A 88 0.23 -5.63 -19.63
C ASP A 88 1.02 -6.91 -19.94
N LYS A 89 2.33 -6.86 -19.77
CA LYS A 89 3.27 -7.97 -20.01
C LYS A 89 3.61 -8.74 -18.73
N ASP A 90 3.14 -8.27 -17.57
CA ASP A 90 3.40 -8.91 -16.29
C ASP A 90 2.57 -10.19 -16.12
N ILE A 91 3.07 -11.11 -15.32
CA ILE A 91 2.45 -12.39 -15.05
C ILE A 91 1.83 -12.36 -13.65
N TYR A 92 0.59 -12.80 -13.55
CA TYR A 92 -0.17 -12.86 -12.32
C TYR A 92 -0.60 -14.29 -12.01
N ASP A 93 -0.75 -14.59 -10.72
CA ASP A 93 -1.13 -15.90 -10.21
C ASP A 93 -2.20 -15.75 -9.12
N HIS A 94 -2.87 -16.82 -8.77
CA HIS A 94 -3.74 -16.85 -7.60
C HIS A 94 -3.60 -18.17 -6.85
N ARG A 95 -3.79 -18.13 -5.51
CA ARG A 95 -3.73 -19.32 -4.66
C ARG A 95 -4.81 -19.29 -3.60
N TYR A 96 -5.29 -20.49 -3.27
CA TYR A 96 -6.17 -20.72 -2.13
C TYR A 96 -5.35 -21.13 -0.91
N LEU A 97 -5.61 -20.51 0.22
CA LEU A 97 -4.98 -20.80 1.49
C LEU A 97 -6.03 -21.04 2.58
N HIS A 98 -5.72 -21.98 3.46
CA HIS A 98 -6.55 -22.28 4.63
C HIS A 98 -5.68 -22.20 5.88
N CYS A 99 -6.21 -21.57 6.94
CA CYS A 99 -5.54 -21.50 8.25
C CYS A 99 -6.56 -21.52 9.38
N ASP A 100 -6.11 -21.86 10.57
CA ASP A 100 -6.95 -21.74 11.77
C ASP A 100 -7.02 -20.26 12.20
N VAL A 101 -5.87 -19.57 12.22
CA VAL A 101 -5.77 -18.17 12.59
C VAL A 101 -5.04 -17.39 11.49
N LEU A 102 -5.70 -16.37 10.96
CA LEU A 102 -5.07 -15.35 10.13
C LEU A 102 -4.78 -14.13 10.99
N VAL A 103 -3.55 -13.68 10.98
CA VAL A 103 -3.13 -12.42 11.59
C VAL A 103 -2.75 -11.43 10.49
N VAL A 104 -3.38 -10.27 10.49
CA VAL A 104 -3.15 -9.19 9.52
C VAL A 104 -2.42 -8.05 10.20
N GLY A 105 -1.19 -7.81 9.77
CA GLY A 105 -0.27 -6.82 10.33
C GLY A 105 0.82 -7.44 11.18
N GLY A 106 2.07 -7.14 10.85
CA GLY A 106 3.29 -7.67 11.47
C GLY A 106 3.96 -6.72 12.47
N GLY A 107 3.20 -5.79 13.07
CA GLY A 107 3.66 -4.98 14.19
C GLY A 107 3.71 -5.79 15.50
N ILE A 108 4.00 -5.13 16.63
CA ILE A 108 4.11 -5.77 17.97
C ILE A 108 2.91 -6.65 18.26
N SER A 109 1.71 -6.12 18.12
CA SER A 109 0.46 -6.84 18.42
C SER A 109 0.28 -8.07 17.54
N GLY A 110 0.56 -7.95 16.24
CA GLY A 110 0.46 -9.06 15.29
C GLY A 110 1.51 -10.14 15.54
N ILE A 111 2.74 -9.76 15.82
CA ILE A 111 3.82 -10.69 16.20
C ILE A 111 3.43 -11.51 17.43
N ILE A 112 2.93 -10.84 18.47
CA ILE A 112 2.50 -11.52 19.72
C ILE A 112 1.30 -12.43 19.45
N ALA A 113 0.31 -11.96 18.67
CA ALA A 113 -0.87 -12.76 18.33
C ALA A 113 -0.50 -14.00 17.52
N ALA A 114 0.34 -13.85 16.49
CA ALA A 114 0.80 -14.97 15.67
C ALA A 114 1.61 -15.99 16.46
N LYS A 115 2.54 -15.51 17.31
CA LYS A 115 3.32 -16.34 18.23
C LYS A 115 2.42 -17.13 19.19
N THR A 116 1.46 -16.45 19.78
CA THR A 116 0.52 -17.08 20.74
C THR A 116 -0.32 -18.15 20.05
N ALA A 117 -0.90 -17.86 18.91
CA ALA A 117 -1.69 -18.82 18.13
C ALA A 117 -0.85 -20.04 17.74
N ALA A 118 0.34 -19.83 17.20
CA ALA A 118 1.22 -20.90 16.76
C ALA A 118 1.72 -21.76 17.93
N LYS A 119 2.08 -21.16 19.08
CA LYS A 119 2.46 -21.91 20.29
C LYS A 119 1.31 -22.78 20.87
N ASN A 120 0.08 -22.42 20.60
CA ASN A 120 -1.11 -23.22 20.94
C ASN A 120 -1.50 -24.22 19.82
N ASN A 121 -0.56 -24.56 18.93
CA ASN A 121 -0.68 -25.53 17.85
C ASN A 121 -1.74 -25.19 16.78
N PHE A 122 -2.15 -23.93 16.64
CA PHE A 122 -2.99 -23.49 15.54
C PHE A 122 -2.15 -23.28 14.27
N ASN A 123 -2.64 -23.76 13.11
CA ASN A 123 -2.07 -23.41 11.82
C ASN A 123 -2.30 -21.91 11.56
N THR A 124 -1.24 -21.14 11.64
CA THR A 124 -1.30 -19.68 11.66
C THR A 124 -0.67 -19.08 10.42
N LEU A 125 -1.36 -18.11 9.82
CA LEU A 125 -0.86 -17.29 8.73
C LEU A 125 -0.73 -15.85 9.21
N LEU A 126 0.49 -15.29 9.14
CA LEU A 126 0.76 -13.88 9.40
C LEU A 126 1.05 -13.19 8.07
N ILE A 127 0.30 -12.14 7.75
CA ILE A 127 0.53 -11.29 6.58
C ILE A 127 0.87 -9.86 6.98
N ASP A 128 1.79 -9.23 6.25
CA ASP A 128 2.16 -7.82 6.45
C ASP A 128 2.45 -7.16 5.09
N ASP A 129 2.05 -5.91 4.93
CA ASP A 129 2.22 -5.15 3.68
C ASP A 129 3.67 -4.70 3.44
N LYS A 130 4.49 -4.64 4.49
CA LYS A 130 5.91 -4.29 4.40
C LYS A 130 6.78 -5.50 4.08
N ASN A 131 8.01 -5.24 3.67
CA ASN A 131 9.02 -6.27 3.39
C ASN A 131 9.59 -6.91 4.66
N ILE A 132 9.52 -6.22 5.79
CA ILE A 132 10.00 -6.66 7.11
C ILE A 132 8.93 -6.45 8.17
N LEU A 133 8.88 -7.39 9.13
CA LEU A 133 8.00 -7.28 10.30
C LEU A 133 8.55 -6.25 11.29
N GLY A 134 7.66 -5.64 12.06
CA GLY A 134 8.02 -4.71 13.13
C GLY A 134 7.06 -3.51 13.24
N GLY A 135 6.40 -3.15 12.14
CA GLY A 135 5.48 -2.00 12.13
C GLY A 135 6.15 -0.72 12.60
N THR A 136 5.52 0.01 13.50
CA THR A 136 6.02 1.30 14.02
C THR A 136 7.33 1.20 14.79
N THR A 137 7.70 0.01 15.31
CA THR A 137 8.98 -0.15 16.03
C THR A 137 10.21 0.03 15.13
N LEU A 138 10.04 -0.10 13.81
CA LEU A 138 11.13 0.09 12.84
C LEU A 138 11.56 1.56 12.71
N PHE A 139 10.69 2.50 13.07
CA PHE A 139 10.92 3.94 12.91
C PHE A 139 11.25 4.65 14.22
N GLN A 140 11.24 3.92 15.34
CA GLN A 140 11.56 4.49 16.65
C GLN A 140 13.06 4.47 16.91
N GLU A 141 13.59 5.56 17.46
CA GLU A 141 14.97 5.60 17.92
C GLU A 141 15.20 4.54 19.00
N ASN A 142 16.32 3.82 18.89
CA ASN A 142 16.64 2.65 19.70
C ASN A 142 16.62 2.88 21.22
N GLU A 143 16.77 4.12 21.66
CA GLU A 143 16.93 4.47 23.08
C GLU A 143 15.60 4.88 23.76
N CYS A 144 14.55 5.15 22.99
CA CYS A 144 13.32 5.72 23.53
C CYS A 144 12.28 4.71 23.96
N PHE A 145 12.34 3.45 23.47
CA PHE A 145 11.26 2.51 23.69
C PHE A 145 11.75 1.11 24.06
N LYS A 146 11.34 0.64 25.25
CA LYS A 146 11.65 -0.72 25.73
C LYS A 146 10.40 -1.58 25.79
N ILE A 147 10.52 -2.84 25.39
CA ILE A 147 9.51 -3.88 25.51
C ILE A 147 10.09 -4.96 26.42
N ASN A 148 9.42 -5.26 27.53
CA ASN A 148 9.85 -6.24 28.52
C ASN A 148 11.34 -6.05 28.94
N ASN A 149 11.73 -4.82 29.27
CA ASN A 149 13.08 -4.41 29.66
C ASN A 149 14.18 -4.57 28.59
N SER A 150 13.85 -4.97 27.37
CA SER A 150 14.78 -5.00 26.22
C SER A 150 14.51 -3.82 25.29
N TYR A 151 15.54 -3.34 24.60
CA TYR A 151 15.32 -2.35 23.54
C TYR A 151 14.45 -2.92 22.43
N SER A 152 13.62 -2.08 21.82
CA SER A 152 12.61 -2.51 20.84
C SER A 152 13.19 -3.34 19.69
N ASN A 153 14.38 -2.97 19.19
CA ASN A 153 15.06 -3.69 18.11
C ASN A 153 15.59 -5.07 18.52
N GLU A 154 16.11 -5.19 19.73
CA GLU A 154 16.58 -6.48 20.27
C GLU A 154 15.40 -7.42 20.49
N TRP A 155 14.33 -6.88 21.09
CA TRP A 155 13.09 -7.62 21.26
C TRP A 155 12.54 -8.11 19.92
N LEU A 156 12.48 -7.23 18.93
CA LEU A 156 11.96 -7.55 17.60
C LEU A 156 12.76 -8.65 16.92
N LYS A 157 14.10 -8.56 16.93
CA LYS A 157 14.99 -9.60 16.37
C LYS A 157 14.72 -10.96 17.01
N LYS A 158 14.67 -11.03 18.34
CA LYS A 158 14.40 -12.26 19.09
C LYS A 158 13.02 -12.84 18.78
N GLU A 159 12.00 -11.99 18.66
CA GLU A 159 10.65 -12.44 18.35
C GLU A 159 10.55 -12.97 16.91
N ILE A 160 11.18 -12.30 15.95
CA ILE A 160 11.21 -12.77 14.55
C ILE A 160 11.92 -14.13 14.44
N GLU A 161 13.04 -14.33 15.14
CA GLU A 161 13.72 -15.62 15.20
C GLU A 161 12.82 -16.71 15.80
N THR A 162 12.12 -16.37 16.88
CA THR A 162 11.13 -17.26 17.50
C THR A 162 10.03 -17.63 16.51
N LEU A 163 9.45 -16.66 15.82
CA LEU A 163 8.40 -16.92 14.82
C LEU A 163 8.88 -17.84 13.70
N LYS A 164 10.09 -17.62 13.18
CA LYS A 164 10.70 -18.45 12.13
C LYS A 164 10.93 -19.90 12.56
N SER A 165 11.09 -20.17 13.85
CA SER A 165 11.27 -21.52 14.39
C SER A 165 9.97 -22.34 14.49
N LEU A 166 8.79 -21.69 14.42
CA LEU A 166 7.49 -22.32 14.59
C LEU A 166 7.02 -22.95 13.25
N LYS A 167 6.95 -24.27 13.21
CA LYS A 167 6.62 -25.05 11.98
C LYS A 167 5.20 -24.83 11.47
N ASN A 168 4.27 -24.47 12.36
CA ASN A 168 2.85 -24.26 12.07
C ASN A 168 2.52 -22.77 11.83
N LEU A 169 3.54 -21.93 11.65
CA LEU A 169 3.41 -20.52 11.31
C LEU A 169 3.96 -20.26 9.91
N THR A 170 3.13 -19.69 9.05
CA THR A 170 3.54 -19.17 7.74
C THR A 170 3.54 -17.65 7.81
N ILE A 171 4.64 -17.03 7.40
CA ILE A 171 4.79 -15.57 7.34
C ILE A 171 4.84 -15.14 5.87
N LYS A 172 4.03 -14.16 5.51
CA LYS A 172 4.03 -13.54 4.18
C LYS A 172 4.15 -12.03 4.34
N THR A 173 5.32 -11.52 4.02
CA THR A 173 5.58 -10.09 3.89
C THR A 173 5.17 -9.59 2.51
N ARG A 174 5.19 -8.28 2.27
CA ARG A 174 4.71 -7.65 1.02
C ARG A 174 3.30 -8.11 0.62
N THR A 175 2.45 -8.40 1.63
CA THR A 175 1.13 -8.96 1.43
C THR A 175 0.08 -8.08 2.09
N SER A 176 -0.68 -7.37 1.27
CA SER A 176 -1.72 -6.45 1.72
C SER A 176 -3.09 -7.12 1.71
N LEU A 177 -3.85 -6.99 2.79
CA LEU A 177 -5.25 -7.38 2.82
C LEU A 177 -6.06 -6.42 1.93
N ALA A 178 -6.76 -6.96 0.93
CA ALA A 178 -7.55 -6.19 -0.02
C ALA A 178 -9.06 -6.20 0.31
N ALA A 179 -9.58 -7.34 0.82
CA ALA A 179 -10.99 -7.45 1.18
C ALA A 179 -11.23 -8.50 2.27
N TYR A 180 -12.27 -8.27 3.06
CA TYR A 180 -12.75 -9.19 4.08
C TYR A 180 -14.25 -9.44 3.86
N HIS A 181 -14.60 -10.63 3.48
CA HIS A 181 -15.95 -11.07 3.18
C HIS A 181 -16.54 -11.95 4.28
N ASN A 182 -17.80 -12.27 4.18
CA ASN A 182 -18.52 -13.15 5.11
C ASN A 182 -17.82 -14.51 5.27
N TYR A 183 -18.01 -15.11 6.43
CA TYR A 183 -17.45 -16.42 6.80
C TYR A 183 -15.91 -16.46 6.79
N ASN A 184 -15.26 -15.35 7.15
CA ASN A 184 -13.81 -15.21 7.18
C ASN A 184 -13.14 -15.61 5.87
N TYR A 185 -13.73 -15.19 4.75
CA TYR A 185 -13.13 -15.29 3.43
C TYR A 185 -12.45 -13.96 3.10
N LEU A 186 -11.14 -14.01 2.92
CA LEU A 186 -10.33 -12.80 2.72
C LEU A 186 -9.58 -12.88 1.39
N LEU A 187 -9.39 -11.72 0.80
CA LEU A 187 -8.55 -11.54 -0.38
C LEU A 187 -7.33 -10.71 0.02
N ALA A 188 -6.16 -11.20 -0.31
CA ALA A 188 -4.92 -10.47 -0.10
C ALA A 188 -4.08 -10.46 -1.38
N ARG A 189 -3.35 -9.37 -1.61
CA ARG A 189 -2.40 -9.21 -2.71
C ARG A 189 -1.00 -9.39 -2.18
N GLU A 190 -0.31 -10.40 -2.66
CA GLU A 190 1.10 -10.68 -2.37
C GLU A 190 1.96 -10.12 -3.52
N ASN A 191 2.82 -9.16 -3.24
CA ASN A 191 3.77 -8.59 -4.17
C ASN A 191 5.04 -9.44 -4.19
N LEU A 192 5.24 -10.23 -5.25
CA LEU A 192 6.38 -11.15 -5.33
C LEU A 192 7.61 -10.50 -5.94
N THR A 193 7.45 -9.66 -6.94
CA THR A 193 8.57 -9.06 -7.69
C THR A 193 8.40 -7.57 -7.98
N ASP A 194 7.44 -6.88 -7.36
CA ASP A 194 7.24 -5.43 -7.52
C ASP A 194 8.45 -4.60 -7.08
N HIS A 195 9.25 -5.14 -6.15
CA HIS A 195 10.49 -4.53 -5.65
C HIS A 195 11.70 -4.79 -6.55
N LEU A 196 11.50 -5.44 -7.68
CA LEU A 196 12.54 -5.68 -8.68
C LEU A 196 12.31 -4.78 -9.89
N GLY A 197 13.38 -4.34 -10.51
CA GLY A 197 13.31 -3.61 -11.77
C GLY A 197 12.64 -4.44 -12.90
N ALA A 198 12.11 -3.77 -13.91
CA ALA A 198 11.38 -4.41 -15.00
C ALA A 198 12.17 -5.55 -15.69
N HIS A 199 13.50 -5.39 -15.81
CA HIS A 199 14.37 -6.40 -16.39
C HIS A 199 14.47 -7.66 -15.54
N GLU A 200 14.59 -7.51 -14.22
CA GLU A 200 14.77 -8.63 -13.30
C GLU A 200 13.48 -9.43 -13.07
N ARG A 201 12.31 -8.79 -13.19
CA ARG A 201 11.02 -9.45 -13.03
C ARG A 201 10.50 -10.15 -14.28
N LYS A 202 11.12 -9.92 -15.46
CA LYS A 202 10.70 -10.52 -16.72
C LYS A 202 10.56 -12.06 -16.60
N GLY A 203 9.36 -12.56 -16.95
CA GLY A 203 9.04 -13.98 -16.90
C GLY A 203 8.76 -14.53 -15.48
N LYS A 204 8.78 -13.68 -14.44
CA LYS A 204 8.41 -14.04 -13.07
C LYS A 204 6.99 -13.56 -12.76
N ILE A 205 6.35 -14.21 -11.80
CA ILE A 205 5.05 -13.76 -11.28
C ILE A 205 5.27 -12.45 -10.54
N ARG A 206 4.60 -11.41 -10.98
CA ARG A 206 4.66 -10.08 -10.37
C ARG A 206 3.89 -10.03 -9.07
N GLN A 207 2.61 -10.37 -9.13
CA GLN A 207 1.71 -10.33 -7.99
C GLN A 207 0.85 -11.60 -7.95
N ARG A 208 0.43 -11.95 -6.75
CA ARG A 208 -0.43 -13.11 -6.49
C ARG A 208 -1.64 -12.71 -5.68
N LEU A 209 -2.81 -13.09 -6.16
CA LEU A 209 -4.04 -13.00 -5.39
C LEU A 209 -4.17 -14.20 -4.46
N LEU A 210 -4.12 -13.96 -3.17
CA LEU A 210 -4.38 -14.96 -2.14
C LEU A 210 -5.86 -14.95 -1.77
N LYS A 211 -6.50 -16.09 -1.89
CA LYS A 211 -7.88 -16.36 -1.49
C LYS A 211 -7.83 -17.17 -0.20
N ILE A 212 -8.00 -16.49 0.93
CA ILE A 212 -7.74 -17.05 2.26
C ILE A 212 -9.04 -17.38 2.95
N ARG A 213 -9.16 -18.62 3.47
CA ARG A 213 -10.24 -19.01 4.38
C ARG A 213 -9.64 -19.28 5.75
N ALA A 214 -10.05 -18.50 6.76
CA ALA A 214 -9.57 -18.61 8.13
C ALA A 214 -10.70 -18.97 9.08
N LYS A 215 -10.41 -19.76 10.13
CA LYS A 215 -11.39 -20.02 11.21
C LYS A 215 -11.56 -18.78 12.11
N LYS A 216 -10.45 -18.09 12.40
CA LYS A 216 -10.41 -16.83 13.14
C LYS A 216 -9.49 -15.83 12.46
N VAL A 217 -9.82 -14.55 12.63
CA VAL A 217 -9.03 -13.45 12.05
C VAL A 217 -8.68 -12.45 13.14
N VAL A 218 -7.42 -12.07 13.21
CA VAL A 218 -6.91 -11.01 14.10
C VAL A 218 -6.45 -9.86 13.22
N ILE A 219 -7.09 -8.71 13.36
CA ILE A 219 -6.70 -7.48 12.67
C ILE A 219 -5.78 -6.69 13.58
N ALA A 220 -4.52 -6.57 13.20
CA ALA A 220 -3.46 -5.89 13.96
C ALA A 220 -2.72 -4.86 13.08
N THR A 221 -3.46 -4.16 12.23
CA THR A 221 -2.94 -3.26 11.19
C THR A 221 -2.43 -1.92 11.72
N GLY A 222 -2.53 -1.70 13.03
CA GLY A 222 -2.07 -0.46 13.65
C GLY A 222 -2.95 0.74 13.29
N ALA A 223 -2.32 1.91 13.26
CA ALA A 223 -2.95 3.18 12.92
C ALA A 223 -2.09 3.96 11.93
N ILE A 224 -2.73 4.75 11.10
CA ILE A 224 -2.07 5.72 10.22
C ILE A 224 -2.11 7.07 10.91
N GLU A 225 -0.97 7.70 11.06
CA GLU A 225 -0.91 9.08 11.54
C GLU A 225 -1.51 10.00 10.48
N ARG A 226 -2.51 10.76 10.90
CA ARG A 226 -3.09 11.79 10.05
C ARG A 226 -2.32 13.09 10.26
N PRO A 227 -1.77 13.71 9.22
CA PRO A 227 -1.13 15.02 9.33
C PRO A 227 -2.08 16.05 9.93
N LEU A 228 -1.55 16.92 10.75
CA LEU A 228 -2.33 18.07 11.26
C LEU A 228 -2.74 18.95 10.07
N ILE A 229 -3.97 19.48 10.14
CA ILE A 229 -4.51 20.36 9.11
C ILE A 229 -4.04 21.78 9.41
N PHE A 230 -3.13 22.28 8.59
CA PHE A 230 -2.69 23.67 8.60
C PHE A 230 -2.35 24.12 7.18
N SER A 231 -2.18 25.41 6.99
CA SER A 231 -1.87 25.96 5.66
C SER A 231 -0.63 25.30 5.05
N ASN A 232 -0.74 24.87 3.80
CA ASN A 232 0.28 24.13 3.02
C ASN A 232 0.60 22.70 3.49
N ASN A 233 -0.24 22.07 4.34
CA ASN A 233 -0.07 20.67 4.74
C ASN A 233 -1.04 19.71 4.05
N ASP A 234 -1.70 20.15 3.01
CA ASP A 234 -2.68 19.39 2.23
C ASP A 234 -2.14 18.91 0.86
N ARG A 235 -0.81 19.03 0.67
CA ARG A 235 -0.12 18.71 -0.58
C ARG A 235 1.05 17.77 -0.41
#